data_15ee8fc0b574db171d9152e45d8ef762
#
_entry.id   15ee8fc0b574db171d9152e45d8ef762
#
_cell.length_a   1.000
_cell.length_b   1.000
_cell.length_c   1.000
_cell.angle_alpha   90.00
_cell.angle_beta   90.00
_cell.angle_gamma   90.00
#
_symmetry.space_group_name_H-M   'P 1'
#
loop_
_entity.id
_entity.type
_entity.pdbx_description
1 polymer ?
#
loop_
_entity_poly.entity_id
_entity_poly.type
_entity_poly.pdbx_seq_one_letter_code
_entity_poly.pdbx_strand_id
1 'polypeptide(L)'
;MKRRTIEGECAMTLSQLLDIRPGVTAVIGGGGKTTLLRTLGEELAGQHPVLLCTTTKILPFSDLPCARTAAELDELRRAHQLLCAGTDEPGTGKLTAPETPMAVLAEQFDYILVEADGAARRPLKAHAPHEPVIPTEANQTICVVGASGFGRPIAAAAHRPERYALLAGVPEATEAT
;
A
#
# COMPACT_ATOMS: atom_id res chain seq x y z
N MET A 1 -16.60 43.90 11.18
CA MET A 1 -15.52 42.96 11.61
C MET A 1 -15.14 42.13 10.40
N LYS A 2 -14.04 42.48 9.68
CA LYS A 2 -13.62 41.79 8.46
C LYS A 2 -12.93 40.48 8.84
N ARG A 3 -13.47 39.33 8.37
CA ARG A 3 -12.78 38.02 8.43
C ARG A 3 -11.49 38.12 7.63
N ARG A 4 -10.35 38.01 8.29
CA ARG A 4 -9.07 37.76 7.61
C ARG A 4 -9.14 36.37 7.02
N THR A 5 -9.20 36.26 5.73
CA THR A 5 -8.88 35.07 4.97
C THR A 5 -7.38 34.81 5.15
N ILE A 6 -7.01 33.72 5.77
CA ILE A 6 -5.61 33.27 5.81
C ILE A 6 -5.39 32.60 4.44
N GLU A 7 -4.90 33.38 3.49
CA GLU A 7 -4.40 32.88 2.21
C GLU A 7 -2.99 32.33 2.46
N GLY A 8 -2.76 31.03 2.12
CA GLY A 8 -1.43 30.53 1.77
C GLY A 8 -0.69 29.64 2.76
N GLU A 9 -1.34 28.85 3.63
CA GLU A 9 -0.68 27.64 4.12
C GLU A 9 -0.92 26.52 3.09
N CYS A 10 0.08 26.26 2.25
CA CYS A 10 0.10 25.05 1.42
C CYS A 10 0.14 23.86 2.40
N ALA A 11 -1.00 23.19 2.60
CA ALA A 11 -1.07 22.03 3.47
C ALA A 11 -0.09 20.99 2.92
N MET A 12 0.84 20.53 3.77
CA MET A 12 1.79 19.48 3.44
C MET A 12 1.03 18.21 2.98
N THR A 13 1.41 17.66 1.85
CA THR A 13 0.81 16.43 1.33
C THR A 13 1.25 15.22 2.17
N LEU A 14 0.53 14.11 2.06
CA LEU A 14 0.87 12.88 2.78
C LEU A 14 2.21 12.31 2.30
N SER A 15 2.50 12.41 1.01
CA SER A 15 3.79 12.01 0.41
C SER A 15 4.96 12.82 0.96
N GLN A 16 4.77 14.12 1.18
CA GLN A 16 5.76 14.98 1.84
C GLN A 16 5.91 14.64 3.32
N LEU A 17 4.79 14.43 4.04
CA LEU A 17 4.82 14.09 5.47
C LEU A 17 5.56 12.78 5.74
N LEU A 18 5.40 11.79 4.85
CA LEU A 18 6.04 10.48 4.95
C LEU A 18 7.42 10.42 4.28
N ASP A 19 7.92 11.54 3.73
CA ASP A 19 9.19 11.64 3.00
C ASP A 19 9.31 10.54 1.94
N ILE A 20 8.28 10.41 1.08
CA ILE A 20 8.28 9.38 0.04
C ILE A 20 9.35 9.70 -1.00
N ARG A 21 10.30 8.77 -1.16
CA ARG A 21 11.45 8.92 -2.05
C ARG A 21 11.21 8.23 -3.39
N PRO A 22 11.82 8.73 -4.48
CA PRO A 22 11.84 8.00 -5.74
C PRO A 22 12.37 6.57 -5.57
N GLY A 23 11.78 5.64 -6.33
CA GLY A 23 12.06 4.21 -6.26
C GLY A 23 10.91 3.39 -5.71
N VAL A 24 11.21 2.28 -5.04
CA VAL A 24 10.21 1.31 -4.59
C VAL A 24 9.91 1.49 -3.10
N THR A 25 8.65 1.84 -2.77
CA THR A 25 8.14 1.92 -1.40
C THR A 25 7.22 0.73 -1.12
N ALA A 26 7.59 -0.12 -0.18
CA ALA A 26 6.75 -1.22 0.30
C ALA A 26 5.80 -0.74 1.40
N VAL A 27 4.52 -1.10 1.32
CA VAL A 27 3.49 -0.81 2.33
C VAL A 27 3.02 -2.11 2.94
N ILE A 28 3.19 -2.23 4.26
CA ILE A 28 2.90 -3.43 5.05
C ILE A 28 1.97 -3.11 6.22
N GLY A 29 1.52 -4.12 6.96
CA GLY A 29 0.80 -3.94 8.22
C GLY A 29 -0.71 -4.13 8.13
N GLY A 30 -1.45 -3.39 8.93
CA GLY A 30 -2.89 -3.52 9.12
C GLY A 30 -3.76 -2.91 8.01
N GLY A 31 -5.01 -2.61 8.33
CA GLY A 31 -5.96 -1.99 7.39
C GLY A 31 -5.60 -0.56 7.03
N GLY A 32 -6.00 -0.14 5.82
CA GLY A 32 -5.73 1.20 5.28
C GLY A 32 -4.60 1.26 4.24
N LYS A 33 -3.84 0.17 4.00
CA LYS A 33 -2.76 0.12 3.01
C LYS A 33 -3.20 0.54 1.61
N THR A 34 -4.26 -0.08 1.08
CA THR A 34 -4.78 0.22 -0.26
C THR A 34 -5.20 1.69 -0.40
N THR A 35 -5.80 2.26 0.64
CA THR A 35 -6.14 3.69 0.68
C THR A 35 -4.88 4.55 0.69
N LEU A 36 -3.88 4.19 1.50
CA LEU A 36 -2.59 4.89 1.53
C LEU A 36 -1.89 4.87 0.16
N LEU A 37 -1.80 3.68 -0.46
CA LEU A 37 -1.23 3.53 -1.82
C LEU A 37 -1.93 4.45 -2.82
N ARG A 38 -3.27 4.49 -2.78
CA ARG A 38 -4.07 5.33 -3.66
C ARG A 38 -3.79 6.81 -3.45
N THR A 39 -3.84 7.28 -2.20
CA THR A 39 -3.59 8.68 -1.87
C THR A 39 -2.19 9.12 -2.28
N LEU A 40 -1.16 8.34 -1.94
CA LEU A 40 0.22 8.63 -2.32
C LEU A 40 0.38 8.62 -3.85
N GLY A 41 -0.23 7.64 -4.52
CA GLY A 41 -0.20 7.56 -5.98
C GLY A 41 -0.78 8.79 -6.65
N GLU A 42 -1.94 9.28 -6.19
CA GLU A 42 -2.59 10.50 -6.72
C GLU A 42 -1.76 11.75 -6.47
N GLU A 43 -1.17 11.90 -5.27
CA GLU A 43 -0.32 13.05 -4.96
C GLU A 43 0.94 13.09 -5.82
N LEU A 44 1.60 11.94 -6.00
CA LEU A 44 2.87 11.85 -6.74
C LEU A 44 2.67 11.95 -8.27
N ALA A 45 1.56 11.42 -8.79
CA ALA A 45 1.28 11.36 -10.22
C ALA A 45 1.09 12.72 -10.89
N GLY A 46 0.93 13.80 -10.12
CA GLY A 46 0.88 15.16 -10.66
C GLY A 46 2.15 15.58 -11.42
N GLN A 47 3.29 14.95 -11.12
CA GLN A 47 4.60 15.33 -11.68
C GLN A 47 5.45 14.12 -12.10
N HIS A 48 5.09 12.89 -11.72
CA HIS A 48 5.91 11.70 -11.86
C HIS A 48 5.11 10.49 -12.38
N PRO A 49 5.72 9.60 -13.15
CA PRO A 49 5.13 8.30 -13.45
C PRO A 49 5.12 7.40 -12.19
N VAL A 50 3.92 6.96 -11.81
CA VAL A 50 3.66 6.18 -10.58
C VAL A 50 2.98 4.86 -10.91
N LEU A 51 3.51 3.78 -10.35
CA LEU A 51 2.93 2.44 -10.43
C LEU A 51 2.42 1.98 -9.06
N LEU A 52 1.18 1.48 -9.02
CA LEU A 52 0.63 0.75 -7.88
C LEU A 52 0.63 -0.74 -8.19
N CYS A 53 1.18 -1.56 -7.31
CA CYS A 53 1.21 -3.00 -7.49
C CYS A 53 1.21 -3.77 -6.16
N THR A 54 1.38 -5.08 -6.21
CA THR A 54 1.48 -5.94 -5.02
C THR A 54 2.51 -7.04 -5.23
N THR A 55 3.06 -7.54 -4.15
CA THR A 55 3.81 -8.83 -4.13
C THR A 55 2.98 -9.97 -3.56
N THR A 56 1.75 -9.70 -3.12
CA THR A 56 0.83 -10.69 -2.55
C THR A 56 -0.47 -10.75 -3.34
N LYS A 57 -1.57 -10.22 -2.82
CA LYS A 57 -2.87 -10.20 -3.51
C LYS A 57 -3.63 -8.94 -3.17
N ILE A 58 -4.03 -8.19 -4.18
CA ILE A 58 -4.80 -6.95 -4.04
C ILE A 58 -6.03 -6.98 -4.97
N LEU A 59 -7.12 -6.33 -4.57
CA LEU A 59 -8.18 -6.01 -5.52
C LEU A 59 -7.70 -4.89 -6.45
N PRO A 60 -7.96 -4.96 -7.76
CA PRO A 60 -7.63 -3.88 -8.67
C PRO A 60 -8.34 -2.58 -8.26
N PHE A 61 -7.69 -1.46 -8.51
CA PHE A 61 -8.30 -0.13 -8.35
C PHE A 61 -9.27 0.09 -9.52
N SER A 62 -10.59 0.10 -9.23
CA SER A 62 -11.65 0.08 -10.24
C SER A 62 -11.66 1.28 -11.19
N ASP A 63 -11.03 2.36 -10.78
CA ASP A 63 -11.02 3.66 -11.47
C ASP A 63 -9.62 4.04 -11.99
N LEU A 64 -8.64 3.13 -11.89
CA LEU A 64 -7.31 3.30 -12.48
C LEU A 64 -7.11 2.39 -13.68
N PRO A 65 -6.37 2.85 -14.70
CA PRO A 65 -5.82 1.98 -15.71
C PRO A 65 -5.02 0.85 -15.05
N CYS A 66 -5.23 -0.38 -15.49
CA CYS A 66 -4.60 -1.53 -14.86
C CYS A 66 -4.06 -2.50 -15.91
N ALA A 67 -2.73 -2.62 -15.97
CA ALA A 67 -2.03 -3.55 -16.83
C ALA A 67 -2.06 -4.97 -16.25
N ARG A 68 -2.43 -5.95 -17.09
CA ARG A 68 -2.40 -7.38 -16.77
C ARG A 68 -1.20 -8.11 -17.35
N THR A 69 -0.66 -7.54 -18.42
CA THR A 69 0.49 -8.07 -19.16
C THR A 69 1.57 -7.00 -19.34
N ALA A 70 2.78 -7.42 -19.68
CA ALA A 70 3.88 -6.49 -19.98
C ALA A 70 3.57 -5.59 -21.19
N ALA A 71 2.86 -6.11 -22.19
CA ALA A 71 2.48 -5.32 -23.37
C ALA A 71 1.47 -4.22 -23.02
N GLU A 72 0.44 -4.54 -22.22
CA GLU A 72 -0.51 -3.54 -21.71
C GLU A 72 0.19 -2.49 -20.85
N LEU A 73 1.16 -2.90 -20.03
CA LEU A 73 1.94 -1.97 -19.21
C LEU A 73 2.68 -0.95 -20.08
N ASP A 74 3.34 -1.40 -21.15
CA ASP A 74 4.05 -0.55 -22.09
C ASP A 74 3.14 0.43 -22.85
N GLU A 75 1.91 0.05 -23.11
CA GLU A 75 0.90 0.91 -23.72
C GLU A 75 0.39 1.95 -22.71
N LEU A 76 -0.08 1.50 -21.55
CA LEU A 76 -0.72 2.35 -20.54
C LEU A 76 0.23 3.39 -19.93
N ARG A 77 1.50 3.05 -19.69
CA ARG A 77 2.48 4.00 -19.13
C ARG A 77 2.80 5.19 -20.03
N ARG A 78 2.53 5.09 -21.35
CA ARG A 78 2.69 6.22 -22.27
C ARG A 78 1.54 7.22 -22.19
N ALA A 79 0.36 6.77 -21.74
CA ALA A 79 -0.86 7.55 -21.68
C ALA A 79 -1.23 8.05 -20.28
N HIS A 80 -0.71 7.41 -19.23
CA HIS A 80 -1.12 7.64 -17.85
C HIS A 80 0.06 7.80 -16.91
N GLN A 81 0.00 8.82 -16.03
CA GLN A 81 1.00 9.05 -14.98
C GLN A 81 0.76 8.14 -13.77
N LEU A 82 -0.47 7.71 -13.53
CA LEU A 82 -0.84 6.78 -12.47
C LEU A 82 -1.56 5.58 -13.07
N LEU A 83 -1.04 4.40 -12.78
CA LEU A 83 -1.67 3.14 -13.19
C LEU A 83 -1.38 2.04 -12.16
N CYS A 84 -2.13 0.96 -12.23
CA CYS A 84 -1.81 -0.25 -11.50
C CYS A 84 -1.35 -1.38 -12.44
N ALA A 85 -0.57 -2.33 -11.90
CA ALA A 85 -0.20 -3.53 -12.62
C ALA A 85 -0.26 -4.77 -11.72
N GLY A 86 -0.58 -5.90 -12.33
CA GLY A 86 -0.58 -7.20 -11.68
C GLY A 86 -1.16 -8.27 -12.58
N THR A 87 -0.86 -9.52 -12.26
CA THR A 87 -1.39 -10.69 -12.98
C THR A 87 -2.72 -11.11 -12.34
N ASP A 88 -3.73 -11.40 -13.15
CA ASP A 88 -5.03 -11.84 -12.65
C ASP A 88 -4.90 -13.18 -11.91
N GLU A 89 -5.45 -13.24 -10.69
CA GLU A 89 -5.58 -14.50 -9.96
C GLU A 89 -6.90 -15.18 -10.36
N PRO A 90 -6.84 -16.37 -10.99
CA PRO A 90 -8.04 -17.06 -11.47
C PRO A 90 -9.10 -17.25 -10.37
N GLY A 91 -10.35 -16.92 -10.68
CA GLY A 91 -11.51 -17.17 -9.81
C GLY A 91 -11.67 -16.23 -8.61
N THR A 92 -10.74 -15.28 -8.37
CA THR A 92 -10.81 -14.40 -7.19
C THR A 92 -11.08 -12.94 -7.50
N GLY A 93 -10.88 -12.50 -8.75
CA GLY A 93 -10.92 -11.10 -9.15
C GLY A 93 -9.81 -10.24 -8.55
N LYS A 94 -8.79 -10.86 -7.99
CA LYS A 94 -7.60 -10.18 -7.44
C LYS A 94 -6.45 -10.18 -8.43
N LEU A 95 -5.50 -9.31 -8.16
CA LEU A 95 -4.18 -9.28 -8.80
C LEU A 95 -3.14 -9.88 -7.86
N THR A 96 -2.20 -10.59 -8.44
CA THR A 96 -0.90 -10.97 -7.85
C THR A 96 0.19 -10.04 -8.40
N ALA A 97 1.46 -10.35 -8.11
CA ALA A 97 2.59 -9.58 -8.62
C ALA A 97 2.54 -9.40 -10.15
N PRO A 98 3.00 -8.27 -10.69
CA PRO A 98 3.17 -8.08 -12.13
C PRO A 98 4.08 -9.13 -12.75
N GLU A 99 3.86 -9.45 -14.03
CA GLU A 99 4.76 -10.32 -14.80
C GLU A 99 6.16 -9.69 -14.98
N THR A 100 6.20 -8.36 -15.14
CA THR A 100 7.45 -7.62 -15.29
C THR A 100 8.20 -7.61 -13.95
N PRO A 101 9.49 -8.01 -13.93
CA PRO A 101 10.30 -8.00 -12.71
C PRO A 101 10.40 -6.60 -12.09
N MET A 102 10.45 -6.53 -10.75
CA MET A 102 10.49 -5.26 -10.01
C MET A 102 11.68 -4.39 -10.41
N ALA A 103 12.85 -4.98 -10.65
CA ALA A 103 14.02 -4.25 -11.11
C ALA A 103 13.79 -3.54 -12.45
N VAL A 104 13.07 -4.18 -13.39
CA VAL A 104 12.72 -3.57 -14.70
C VAL A 104 11.67 -2.47 -14.51
N LEU A 105 10.69 -2.67 -13.63
CA LEU A 105 9.70 -1.65 -13.28
C LEU A 105 10.37 -0.41 -12.68
N ALA A 106 11.36 -0.60 -11.81
CA ALA A 106 12.11 0.48 -11.18
C ALA A 106 12.91 1.37 -12.15
N GLU A 107 13.17 0.88 -13.35
CA GLU A 107 13.79 1.68 -14.44
C GLU A 107 12.74 2.49 -15.24
N GLN A 108 11.45 2.13 -15.11
CA GLN A 108 10.37 2.68 -15.93
C GLN A 108 9.48 3.69 -15.19
N PHE A 109 9.48 3.67 -13.88
CA PHE A 109 8.65 4.51 -13.02
C PHE A 109 9.49 5.23 -11.96
N ASP A 110 9.20 6.51 -11.74
CA ASP A 110 9.87 7.28 -10.67
C ASP A 110 9.46 6.78 -9.28
N TYR A 111 8.20 6.34 -9.13
CA TYR A 111 7.67 5.81 -7.89
C TYR A 111 6.91 4.50 -8.13
N ILE A 112 7.23 3.50 -7.34
CA ILE A 112 6.49 2.23 -7.29
C ILE A 112 6.02 2.01 -5.87
N LEU A 113 4.71 1.97 -5.67
CA LEU A 113 4.07 1.76 -4.37
C LEU A 113 3.52 0.33 -4.33
N VAL A 114 4.05 -0.49 -3.43
CA VAL A 114 3.82 -1.94 -3.40
C VAL A 114 3.08 -2.36 -2.14
N GLU A 115 1.88 -2.95 -2.25
CA GLU A 115 1.27 -3.64 -1.12
C GLU A 115 1.98 -4.99 -0.92
N ALA A 116 2.78 -5.10 0.15
CA ALA A 116 3.68 -6.23 0.37
C ALA A 116 3.15 -7.27 1.38
N ASP A 117 1.92 -7.12 1.85
CA ASP A 117 1.25 -8.12 2.69
C ASP A 117 -0.28 -7.97 2.70
N GLY A 118 -1.00 -9.05 3.05
CA GLY A 118 -2.44 -9.04 3.28
C GLY A 118 -2.80 -8.86 4.76
N ALA A 119 -3.86 -8.13 5.08
CA ALA A 119 -4.34 -7.91 6.46
C ALA A 119 -5.80 -8.34 6.69
N ALA A 120 -6.45 -8.98 5.72
CA ALA A 120 -7.86 -9.39 5.79
C ALA A 120 -8.80 -8.27 6.30
N ARG A 121 -8.52 -7.02 5.93
CA ARG A 121 -9.23 -5.80 6.37
C ARG A 121 -9.19 -5.56 7.89
N ARG A 122 -8.30 -6.24 8.64
CA ARG A 122 -8.12 -6.01 10.07
C ARG A 122 -7.22 -4.79 10.31
N PRO A 123 -7.52 -3.93 11.31
CA PRO A 123 -6.73 -2.73 11.58
C PRO A 123 -5.32 -3.04 12.09
N LEU A 124 -5.15 -4.14 12.80
CA LEU A 124 -3.88 -4.60 13.34
C LEU A 124 -3.46 -5.92 12.67
N LYS A 125 -2.16 -6.24 12.74
CA LYS A 125 -1.63 -7.46 12.13
C LYS A 125 -0.40 -7.99 12.86
N ALA A 126 -0.31 -9.33 12.96
CA ALA A 126 0.95 -10.04 13.19
C ALA A 126 1.40 -10.72 11.89
N HIS A 127 2.66 -10.53 11.50
CA HIS A 127 3.23 -11.15 10.31
C HIS A 127 3.53 -12.64 10.55
N ALA A 128 3.20 -13.49 9.58
CA ALA A 128 3.67 -14.87 9.55
C ALA A 128 5.16 -14.93 9.14
N PRO A 129 5.85 -16.07 9.31
CA PRO A 129 7.27 -16.18 8.97
C PRO A 129 7.62 -15.87 7.50
N HIS A 130 6.66 -16.04 6.59
CA HIS A 130 6.78 -15.76 5.15
C HIS A 130 6.30 -14.36 4.76
N GLU A 131 5.95 -13.53 5.71
CA GLU A 131 5.47 -12.16 5.51
C GLU A 131 6.32 -11.16 6.32
N PRO A 132 6.39 -9.92 5.89
CA PRO A 132 5.92 -9.38 4.61
C PRO A 132 6.79 -9.81 3.43
N VAL A 133 6.24 -9.75 2.19
CA VAL A 133 6.97 -10.03 0.94
C VAL A 133 7.47 -8.72 0.36
N ILE A 134 8.46 -8.14 1.01
CA ILE A 134 9.07 -6.86 0.59
C ILE A 134 9.99 -7.13 -0.61
N PRO A 135 9.85 -6.39 -1.73
CA PRO A 135 10.78 -6.47 -2.85
C PRO A 135 12.22 -6.13 -2.42
N THR A 136 13.21 -6.78 -2.99
CA THR A 136 14.63 -6.48 -2.74
C THR A 136 15.03 -5.09 -3.21
N GLU A 137 14.31 -4.54 -4.17
CA GLU A 137 14.45 -3.19 -4.72
C GLU A 137 13.85 -2.11 -3.83
N ALA A 138 13.11 -2.47 -2.78
CA ALA A 138 12.48 -1.49 -1.89
C ALA A 138 13.53 -0.68 -1.13
N ASN A 139 13.52 0.63 -1.35
CA ASN A 139 14.37 1.60 -0.65
C ASN A 139 13.66 2.25 0.54
N GLN A 140 12.36 2.01 0.70
CA GLN A 140 11.53 2.48 1.81
C GLN A 140 10.44 1.47 2.17
N THR A 141 10.12 1.36 3.46
CA THR A 141 9.00 0.53 3.94
C THR A 141 8.14 1.33 4.92
N ILE A 142 6.83 1.32 4.71
CA ILE A 142 5.84 1.96 5.57
C ILE A 142 4.99 0.87 6.22
N CYS A 143 4.93 0.86 7.56
CA CYS A 143 4.05 -0.02 8.32
C CYS A 143 2.77 0.73 8.72
N VAL A 144 1.63 0.27 8.23
CA VAL A 144 0.31 0.84 8.56
C VAL A 144 -0.26 0.15 9.79
N VAL A 145 -0.62 0.95 10.78
CA VAL A 145 -1.34 0.52 11.99
C VAL A 145 -2.68 1.24 12.01
N GLY A 146 -3.77 0.48 11.93
CA GLY A 146 -5.12 1.06 11.92
C GLY A 146 -5.55 1.52 13.31
N ALA A 147 -5.73 2.83 13.51
CA ALA A 147 -6.12 3.42 14.79
C ALA A 147 -7.43 2.83 15.36
N SER A 148 -8.34 2.37 14.50
CA SER A 148 -9.59 1.70 14.90
C SER A 148 -9.38 0.34 15.58
N GLY A 149 -8.15 -0.15 15.64
CA GLY A 149 -7.78 -1.38 16.37
C GLY A 149 -7.56 -1.15 17.85
N PHE A 150 -7.17 0.05 18.25
CA PHE A 150 -6.91 0.36 19.65
C PHE A 150 -8.21 0.37 20.49
N GLY A 151 -8.13 -0.09 21.74
CA GLY A 151 -9.28 -0.25 22.65
C GLY A 151 -10.20 -1.42 22.28
N ARG A 152 -9.81 -2.28 21.33
CA ARG A 152 -10.57 -3.47 20.93
C ARG A 152 -9.80 -4.73 21.31
N PRO A 153 -10.50 -5.84 21.66
CA PRO A 153 -9.83 -7.12 21.87
C PRO A 153 -8.96 -7.52 20.65
N ILE A 154 -7.77 -8.03 20.90
CA ILE A 154 -6.82 -8.51 19.87
C ILE A 154 -7.53 -9.50 18.93
N ALA A 155 -8.34 -10.42 19.48
CA ALA A 155 -9.13 -11.38 18.71
C ALA A 155 -10.02 -10.71 17.64
N ALA A 156 -10.54 -9.52 17.90
CA ALA A 156 -11.41 -8.78 16.99
C ALA A 156 -10.65 -7.80 16.07
N ALA A 157 -9.52 -7.28 16.52
CA ALA A 157 -8.79 -6.21 15.85
C ALA A 157 -7.64 -6.71 14.96
N ALA A 158 -6.99 -7.82 15.33
CA ALA A 158 -5.78 -8.27 14.64
C ALA A 158 -6.05 -9.32 13.54
N HIS A 159 -5.28 -9.22 12.46
CA HIS A 159 -5.07 -10.34 11.55
C HIS A 159 -4.04 -11.27 12.17
N ARG A 160 -4.37 -12.56 12.31
CA ARG A 160 -3.68 -13.59 13.11
C ARG A 160 -3.61 -13.22 14.60
N PRO A 161 -4.76 -13.18 15.27
CA PRO A 161 -4.85 -12.72 16.66
C PRO A 161 -4.04 -13.58 17.63
N GLU A 162 -3.99 -14.91 17.43
CA GLU A 162 -3.21 -15.83 18.26
C GLU A 162 -1.73 -15.48 18.22
N ARG A 163 -1.21 -15.19 17.03
CA ARG A 163 0.18 -14.79 16.84
C ARG A 163 0.46 -13.40 17.40
N TYR A 164 -0.49 -12.47 17.23
CA TYR A 164 -0.38 -11.12 17.79
C TYR A 164 -0.31 -11.19 19.32
N ALA A 165 -1.21 -11.93 19.95
CA ALA A 165 -1.28 -12.12 21.39
C ALA A 165 -0.01 -12.81 21.94
N LEU A 166 0.48 -13.83 21.24
CA LEU A 166 1.74 -14.52 21.57
C LEU A 166 2.93 -13.53 21.56
N LEU A 167 3.06 -12.72 20.51
CA LEU A 167 4.15 -11.75 20.39
C LEU A 167 4.05 -10.62 21.43
N ALA A 168 2.83 -10.23 21.79
CA ALA A 168 2.58 -9.21 22.81
C ALA A 168 2.67 -9.76 24.25
N GLY A 169 2.73 -11.09 24.42
CA GLY A 169 2.78 -11.74 25.73
C GLY A 169 1.49 -11.62 26.53
N VAL A 170 0.32 -11.51 25.87
CA VAL A 170 -1.00 -11.30 26.52
C VAL A 170 -2.05 -12.23 25.90
N PRO A 171 -3.18 -12.49 26.59
CA PRO A 171 -4.31 -13.21 26.00
C PRO A 171 -4.95 -12.46 24.83
N GLU A 172 -5.58 -13.19 23.88
CA GLU A 172 -6.29 -12.59 22.72
C GLU A 172 -7.49 -11.70 23.13
N ALA A 173 -8.05 -11.93 24.32
CA ALA A 173 -9.13 -11.10 24.87
C ALA A 173 -8.66 -9.73 25.37
N THR A 174 -7.33 -9.53 25.50
CA THR A 174 -6.74 -8.25 25.92
C THR A 174 -7.00 -7.18 24.86
N GLU A 175 -7.35 -5.97 25.31
CA GLU A 175 -7.48 -4.82 24.42
C GLU A 175 -6.10 -4.40 23.88
N ALA A 176 -6.06 -4.11 22.58
CA ALA A 176 -4.86 -3.57 21.96
C ALA A 176 -4.67 -2.10 22.37
N THR A 177 -3.45 -1.76 22.81
CA THR A 177 -3.09 -0.41 23.29
C THR A 177 -1.87 0.10 22.56
#